data_4a3531f75717651129935f71912c6765
#
_entry.id   4a3531f75717651129935f71912c6765
#
_cell.length_a   1.000
_cell.length_b   1.000
_cell.length_c   1.000
_cell.angle_alpha   90.00
_cell.angle_beta   90.00
_cell.angle_gamma   90.00
#
_symmetry.space_group_name_H-M   'P 1'
#
loop_
_entity.id
_entity.type
_entity.pdbx_description
1 polymer ?
#
loop_
_entity_poly.entity_id
_entity_poly.type
_entity_poly.pdbx_seq_one_letter_code
_entity_poly.pdbx_strand_id
1 'polypeptide(L)'
;MPNNNRYEISEALQMPLPLTKEEAMQETLTQEESAARRFPILPSNANVTVIPIIPGITLFGYIRFLTASPVETRVDIYANGRRVAADLRYQHFTEYMKLFPGWYRIAIYRAGTTTNPLTVLRLQVQSGGIYTVAVTGLADAISTLTIEDSHRYLSPNRAYIRFVQLSPTAPAMDVYWDDRMVLSDLRYEEISRYLTTAPGSHNLKLRETDTGKILVEHPKVNLKGGKAYTVYVVGSRADRAGLQVLIPLEGVTYLDFGK
;
A
#
# COMPACT_ATOMS: atom_id res chain seq x y z
N MET A 1 12.84 34.77 -0.03
CA MET A 1 12.55 33.36 0.35
C MET A 1 13.00 32.47 -0.78
N PRO A 2 14.01 31.58 -0.63
CA PRO A 2 14.52 30.76 -1.71
C PRO A 2 13.56 29.59 -1.96
N ASN A 3 13.32 29.36 -3.22
CA ASN A 3 12.37 28.47 -3.86
C ASN A 3 12.69 26.98 -3.56
N ASN A 4 11.86 26.28 -2.81
CA ASN A 4 11.99 24.87 -2.42
C ASN A 4 11.83 23.87 -3.61
N ASN A 5 11.63 24.36 -4.85
CA ASN A 5 11.34 23.51 -6.01
C ASN A 5 12.56 22.72 -6.55
N ARG A 6 13.79 23.09 -6.18
CA ARG A 6 14.98 22.35 -6.63
C ARG A 6 15.17 20.99 -5.94
N TYR A 7 14.71 20.87 -4.71
CA TYR A 7 14.86 19.62 -3.94
C TYR A 7 13.92 18.52 -4.43
N GLU A 8 12.69 18.88 -4.84
CA GLU A 8 11.71 17.88 -5.33
C GLU A 8 12.13 17.25 -6.67
N ILE A 9 12.74 18.04 -7.56
CA ILE A 9 13.25 17.54 -8.86
C ILE A 9 14.42 16.57 -8.64
N SER A 10 15.30 16.87 -7.70
CA SER A 10 16.47 16.04 -7.41
C SER A 10 16.09 14.68 -6.82
N GLU A 11 15.09 14.66 -5.92
CA GLU A 11 14.60 13.43 -5.29
C GLU A 11 13.82 12.56 -6.28
N ALA A 12 13.02 13.19 -7.17
CA ALA A 12 12.30 12.50 -8.22
C ALA A 12 13.23 11.87 -9.28
N LEU A 13 14.37 12.51 -9.58
CA LEU A 13 15.37 11.95 -10.51
C LEU A 13 16.11 10.72 -9.95
N GLN A 14 16.05 10.49 -8.65
CA GLN A 14 16.61 9.29 -8.01
C GLN A 14 15.64 8.11 -8.00
N MET A 15 14.36 8.34 -8.32
CA MET A 15 13.33 7.30 -8.35
C MET A 15 13.41 6.46 -9.64
N PRO A 16 13.04 5.18 -9.60
CA PRO A 16 12.96 4.36 -10.81
C PRO A 16 11.90 4.93 -11.76
N LEU A 17 12.27 5.08 -13.03
CA LEU A 17 11.32 5.54 -14.05
C LEU A 17 10.24 4.49 -14.33
N PRO A 18 9.03 4.91 -14.68
CA PRO A 18 7.95 4.00 -15.06
C PRO A 18 8.29 3.30 -16.38
N LEU A 19 7.79 2.08 -16.54
CA LEU A 19 7.85 1.36 -17.81
C LEU A 19 6.96 2.05 -18.85
N THR A 20 7.41 2.10 -20.09
CA THR A 20 6.55 2.54 -21.19
C THR A 20 5.42 1.54 -21.45
N LYS A 21 4.36 1.95 -22.17
CA LYS A 21 3.27 1.05 -22.54
C LYS A 21 3.77 -0.16 -23.35
N GLU A 22 4.76 0.02 -24.20
CA GLU A 22 5.33 -1.02 -25.03
C GLU A 22 6.14 -2.03 -24.20
N GLU A 23 6.97 -1.56 -23.30
CA GLU A 23 7.71 -2.42 -22.35
C GLU A 23 6.75 -3.19 -21.44
N ALA A 24 5.67 -2.55 -21.01
CA ALA A 24 4.62 -3.20 -20.25
C ALA A 24 3.90 -4.32 -21.04
N MET A 25 3.67 -4.13 -22.34
CA MET A 25 3.05 -5.16 -23.20
C MET A 25 4.02 -6.30 -23.57
N GLN A 26 5.28 -6.00 -23.84
CA GLN A 26 6.29 -7.02 -24.20
C GLN A 26 6.58 -7.99 -23.07
N GLU A 27 6.59 -7.55 -21.80
CA GLU A 27 6.72 -8.46 -20.66
C GLU A 27 5.57 -9.46 -20.53
N THR A 28 4.37 -9.12 -21.03
CA THR A 28 3.23 -10.05 -21.01
C THR A 28 3.39 -11.21 -22.01
N LEU A 29 4.15 -10.99 -23.08
CA LEU A 29 4.40 -11.98 -24.12
C LEU A 29 5.63 -12.86 -23.86
N THR A 30 6.52 -12.46 -22.94
CA THR A 30 7.82 -13.11 -22.70
C THR A 30 7.91 -13.90 -21.41
N GLN A 31 6.81 -14.11 -20.68
CA GLN A 31 6.83 -14.99 -19.49
C GLN A 31 7.12 -16.46 -19.83
N GLU A 32 7.05 -16.86 -21.09
CA GLU A 32 7.42 -18.21 -21.54
C GLU A 32 8.85 -18.32 -22.10
N GLU A 33 9.54 -17.21 -22.34
CA GLU A 33 10.91 -17.24 -22.85
C GLU A 33 11.84 -16.33 -22.05
N SER A 34 12.73 -16.92 -21.34
CA SER A 34 14.03 -16.40 -20.95
C SER A 34 14.29 -15.97 -19.51
N ALA A 35 14.96 -16.85 -18.88
CA ALA A 35 15.87 -16.61 -17.72
C ALA A 35 17.17 -15.86 -18.10
N ALA A 36 17.25 -15.09 -19.18
CA ALA A 36 18.49 -14.40 -19.56
C ALA A 36 18.27 -13.25 -20.57
N ARG A 37 17.84 -12.06 -20.12
CA ARG A 37 18.17 -10.83 -20.86
C ARG A 37 18.50 -9.70 -19.87
N ARG A 38 19.75 -9.24 -19.92
CA ARG A 38 20.20 -7.99 -19.28
C ARG A 38 19.44 -6.85 -19.97
N PHE A 39 18.78 -6.01 -19.18
CA PHE A 39 18.14 -4.79 -19.66
C PHE A 39 19.21 -3.84 -20.23
N PRO A 40 18.98 -3.18 -21.37
CA PRO A 40 19.90 -2.20 -21.90
C PRO A 40 20.02 -1.03 -20.91
N ILE A 41 21.28 -0.67 -20.64
CA ILE A 41 21.59 0.58 -19.93
C ILE A 41 21.19 1.71 -20.90
N LEU A 42 20.28 2.58 -20.47
CA LEU A 42 19.91 3.76 -21.24
C LEU A 42 21.18 4.59 -21.52
N PRO A 43 21.38 5.03 -22.78
CA PRO A 43 22.51 5.85 -23.12
C PRO A 43 22.46 7.18 -22.35
N SER A 44 23.63 7.69 -21.96
CA SER A 44 23.83 8.93 -21.19
C SER A 44 23.30 10.23 -21.85
N ASN A 45 22.62 10.13 -22.98
CA ASN A 45 22.07 11.24 -23.77
C ASN A 45 20.52 11.25 -23.77
N ALA A 46 19.86 10.68 -22.78
CA ALA A 46 18.42 10.87 -22.64
C ALA A 46 18.16 12.38 -22.49
N ASN A 47 17.51 12.99 -23.49
CA ASN A 47 17.04 14.36 -23.41
C ASN A 47 16.16 14.49 -22.16
N VAL A 48 16.65 15.20 -21.17
CA VAL A 48 15.85 15.56 -19.99
C VAL A 48 14.76 16.49 -20.49
N THR A 49 13.58 15.98 -20.74
CA THR A 49 12.42 16.80 -21.04
C THR A 49 12.06 17.53 -19.74
N VAL A 50 12.36 18.82 -19.67
CA VAL A 50 11.90 19.66 -18.57
C VAL A 50 10.39 19.75 -18.70
N ILE A 51 9.68 19.02 -17.85
CA ILE A 51 8.22 19.12 -17.75
C ILE A 51 7.92 20.44 -17.03
N PRO A 52 7.24 21.41 -17.67
CA PRO A 52 6.89 22.66 -17.01
C PRO A 52 5.99 22.35 -15.81
N ILE A 53 6.31 22.92 -14.65
CA ILE A 53 5.46 22.84 -13.46
C ILE A 53 4.23 23.69 -13.74
N ILE A 54 3.09 23.03 -13.97
CA ILE A 54 1.80 23.70 -14.13
C ILE A 54 1.18 23.78 -12.74
N PRO A 55 0.86 24.95 -12.20
CA PRO A 55 0.20 25.09 -10.90
C PRO A 55 -1.09 24.26 -10.84
N GLY A 56 -1.25 23.47 -9.79
CA GLY A 56 -2.41 22.60 -9.60
C GLY A 56 -2.30 21.19 -10.22
N ILE A 57 -1.22 20.86 -10.91
CA ILE A 57 -0.96 19.50 -11.39
C ILE A 57 0.00 18.79 -10.43
N THR A 58 -0.45 17.74 -9.80
CA THR A 58 0.39 16.84 -9.02
C THR A 58 1.23 15.99 -9.96
N LEU A 59 2.54 16.22 -9.99
CA LEU A 59 3.47 15.52 -10.89
C LEU A 59 3.78 14.09 -10.46
N PHE A 60 3.43 13.68 -9.25
CA PHE A 60 3.82 12.42 -8.64
C PHE A 60 2.61 11.65 -8.15
N GLY A 61 2.73 10.31 -8.13
CA GLY A 61 1.96 9.45 -7.26
C GLY A 61 2.78 9.07 -6.03
N TYR A 62 2.13 8.51 -5.03
CA TYR A 62 2.73 8.13 -3.76
C TYR A 62 2.47 6.65 -3.50
N ILE A 63 3.50 5.94 -3.08
CA ILE A 63 3.40 4.52 -2.73
C ILE A 63 4.08 4.24 -1.41
N ARG A 64 3.47 3.40 -0.58
CA ARG A 64 4.12 2.74 0.55
C ARG A 64 3.86 1.24 0.50
N PHE A 65 4.68 0.49 1.21
CA PHE A 65 4.55 -0.95 1.33
C PHE A 65 4.24 -1.36 2.76
N LEU A 66 3.48 -2.43 2.90
CA LEU A 66 3.18 -3.10 4.17
C LEU A 66 3.53 -4.58 4.04
N THR A 67 4.26 -5.15 4.99
CA THR A 67 4.40 -6.59 5.11
C THR A 67 3.34 -7.12 6.07
N ALA A 68 2.32 -7.77 5.53
CA ALA A 68 1.17 -8.31 6.25
C ALA A 68 1.13 -9.84 6.28
N SER A 69 2.01 -10.52 5.52
CA SER A 69 2.10 -11.98 5.56
C SER A 69 2.69 -12.46 6.88
N PRO A 70 2.01 -13.35 7.62
CA PRO A 70 2.51 -13.84 8.90
C PRO A 70 3.69 -14.82 8.75
N VAL A 71 3.91 -15.37 7.56
CA VAL A 71 4.98 -16.34 7.28
C VAL A 71 6.24 -15.72 6.69
N GLU A 72 6.08 -14.64 5.91
CA GLU A 72 7.21 -13.88 5.36
C GLU A 72 7.47 -12.64 6.23
N THR A 73 8.30 -12.83 7.24
CA THR A 73 8.50 -11.82 8.28
C THR A 73 9.42 -10.68 7.88
N ARG A 74 10.17 -10.79 6.78
CA ARG A 74 11.13 -9.78 6.31
C ARG A 74 11.29 -9.86 4.79
N VAL A 75 11.04 -8.75 4.09
CA VAL A 75 11.12 -8.69 2.63
C VAL A 75 11.96 -7.52 2.14
N ASP A 76 12.60 -7.72 0.97
CA ASP A 76 13.20 -6.67 0.17
C ASP A 76 12.28 -6.39 -1.03
N ILE A 77 12.07 -5.11 -1.36
CA ILE A 77 11.16 -4.68 -2.41
C ILE A 77 11.92 -3.93 -3.48
N TYR A 78 11.67 -4.30 -4.72
CA TYR A 78 12.31 -3.70 -5.90
C TYR A 78 11.24 -3.13 -6.82
N ALA A 79 11.47 -1.90 -7.31
CA ALA A 79 10.67 -1.28 -8.36
C ALA A 79 11.56 -1.13 -9.61
N ASN A 80 11.12 -1.70 -10.74
CA ASN A 80 11.89 -1.72 -12.00
C ASN A 80 13.37 -2.13 -11.80
N GLY A 81 13.61 -3.16 -10.98
CA GLY A 81 14.95 -3.67 -10.70
C GLY A 81 15.78 -2.89 -9.67
N ARG A 82 15.31 -1.73 -9.21
CA ARG A 82 15.96 -0.94 -8.16
C ARG A 82 15.33 -1.23 -6.80
N ARG A 83 16.15 -1.53 -5.79
CA ARG A 83 15.66 -1.75 -4.42
C ARG A 83 15.13 -0.45 -3.82
N VAL A 84 13.84 -0.45 -3.46
CA VAL A 84 13.12 0.69 -2.85
C VAL A 84 12.83 0.49 -1.38
N ALA A 85 12.82 -0.75 -0.89
CA ALA A 85 12.77 -1.05 0.53
C ALA A 85 13.67 -2.24 0.85
N ALA A 86 14.38 -2.19 1.96
CA ALA A 86 15.21 -3.26 2.47
C ALA A 86 14.71 -3.70 3.84
N ASP A 87 14.70 -5.01 4.08
CA ASP A 87 14.41 -5.60 5.39
C ASP A 87 13.09 -5.11 6.00
N LEU A 88 12.07 -4.91 5.17
CA LEU A 88 10.76 -4.51 5.66
C LEU A 88 10.15 -5.66 6.47
N ARG A 89 9.96 -5.40 7.75
CA ARG A 89 9.52 -6.41 8.73
C ARG A 89 8.00 -6.58 8.71
N TYR A 90 7.57 -7.74 9.14
CA TYR A 90 6.16 -8.03 9.38
C TYR A 90 5.48 -6.95 10.22
N GLN A 91 4.27 -6.54 9.81
CA GLN A 91 3.46 -5.46 10.40
C GLN A 91 4.07 -4.06 10.32
N HIS A 92 5.13 -3.86 9.54
CA HIS A 92 5.73 -2.55 9.34
C HIS A 92 5.39 -1.97 7.97
N PHE A 93 5.31 -0.65 7.93
CA PHE A 93 5.14 0.15 6.72
C PHE A 93 6.45 0.81 6.34
N THR A 94 6.66 1.01 5.03
CA THR A 94 7.63 2.02 4.58
C THR A 94 7.01 3.42 4.73
N GLU A 95 7.84 4.44 4.67
CA GLU A 95 7.36 5.79 4.36
C GLU A 95 6.74 5.80 2.94
N TYR A 96 5.92 6.84 2.65
CA TYR A 96 5.46 7.06 1.28
C TYR A 96 6.60 7.59 0.41
N MET A 97 6.79 6.96 -0.73
CA MET A 97 7.75 7.36 -1.77
C MET A 97 7.02 8.03 -2.91
N LYS A 98 7.62 9.09 -3.46
CA LYS A 98 7.13 9.76 -4.67
C LYS A 98 7.58 8.97 -5.91
N LEU A 99 6.67 8.75 -6.84
CA LEU A 99 6.94 8.12 -8.13
C LEU A 99 6.33 8.95 -9.25
N PHE A 100 6.99 9.00 -10.41
CA PHE A 100 6.36 9.55 -11.60
C PHE A 100 5.18 8.67 -12.04
N PRO A 101 4.14 9.26 -12.67
CA PRO A 101 3.05 8.47 -13.24
C PRO A 101 3.58 7.51 -14.33
N GLY A 102 3.07 6.28 -14.32
CA GLY A 102 3.46 5.26 -15.30
C GLY A 102 3.38 3.85 -14.72
N TRP A 103 3.90 2.88 -15.45
CA TRP A 103 3.89 1.48 -15.08
C TRP A 103 5.16 1.08 -14.34
N TYR A 104 4.98 0.36 -13.24
CA TYR A 104 6.07 -0.18 -12.42
C TYR A 104 5.93 -1.70 -12.27
N ARG A 105 7.06 -2.39 -12.45
CA ARG A 105 7.20 -3.79 -12.06
C ARG A 105 7.73 -3.80 -10.62
N ILE A 106 6.88 -4.21 -9.68
CA ILE A 106 7.25 -4.35 -8.27
C ILE A 106 7.53 -5.83 -8.00
N ALA A 107 8.75 -6.15 -7.59
CA ALA A 107 9.16 -7.51 -7.23
C ALA A 107 9.48 -7.59 -5.73
N ILE A 108 8.90 -8.56 -5.06
CA ILE A 108 9.06 -8.81 -3.63
C ILE A 108 9.97 -10.02 -3.45
N TYR A 109 11.03 -9.89 -2.67
CA TYR A 109 11.98 -10.96 -2.37
C TYR A 109 12.05 -11.19 -0.86
N ARG A 110 12.49 -12.37 -0.45
CA ARG A 110 12.97 -12.57 0.93
C ARG A 110 14.13 -11.64 1.20
N ALA A 111 14.17 -11.04 2.38
CA ALA A 111 15.25 -10.12 2.76
C ALA A 111 16.63 -10.73 2.53
N GLY A 112 17.51 -9.97 1.88
CA GLY A 112 18.87 -10.39 1.54
C GLY A 112 18.99 -11.26 0.28
N THR A 113 17.90 -11.50 -0.46
CA THR A 113 17.92 -12.26 -1.73
C THR A 113 17.47 -11.40 -2.92
N THR A 114 17.92 -11.80 -4.13
CA THR A 114 17.53 -11.15 -5.39
C THR A 114 17.16 -12.16 -6.47
N THR A 115 17.06 -13.42 -6.08
CA THR A 115 16.66 -14.53 -6.95
C THR A 115 15.33 -15.10 -6.46
N ASN A 116 14.53 -15.63 -7.37
CA ASN A 116 13.24 -16.24 -7.05
C ASN A 116 12.33 -15.30 -6.24
N PRO A 117 11.74 -14.27 -6.86
CA PRO A 117 10.83 -13.36 -6.16
C PRO A 117 9.66 -14.14 -5.58
N LEU A 118 9.24 -13.78 -4.38
CA LEU A 118 8.04 -14.31 -3.73
C LEU A 118 6.79 -14.02 -4.54
N THR A 119 6.73 -12.81 -5.08
CA THR A 119 5.65 -12.37 -5.97
C THR A 119 6.10 -11.16 -6.78
N VAL A 120 5.44 -10.95 -7.91
CA VAL A 120 5.67 -9.78 -8.79
C VAL A 120 4.32 -9.20 -9.16
N LEU A 121 4.20 -7.88 -9.01
CA LEU A 121 3.01 -7.17 -9.46
C LEU A 121 3.37 -6.09 -10.47
N ARG A 122 2.43 -5.75 -11.34
CA ARG A 122 2.49 -4.58 -12.22
C ARG A 122 1.54 -3.53 -11.67
N LEU A 123 2.08 -2.36 -11.35
CA LEU A 123 1.32 -1.25 -10.79
C LEU A 123 1.34 -0.06 -11.73
N GLN A 124 0.18 0.44 -12.09
CA GLN A 124 0.05 1.74 -12.76
C GLN A 124 -0.08 2.82 -11.69
N VAL A 125 0.95 3.66 -11.59
CA VAL A 125 0.92 4.84 -10.73
C VAL A 125 0.29 5.99 -11.51
N GLN A 126 -0.75 6.60 -10.96
CA GLN A 126 -1.42 7.77 -11.54
C GLN A 126 -0.90 9.06 -10.91
N SER A 127 -0.99 10.16 -11.64
CA SER A 127 -0.73 11.50 -11.09
C SER A 127 -1.67 11.76 -9.92
N GLY A 128 -1.11 12.09 -8.76
CA GLY A 128 -1.86 12.27 -7.51
C GLY A 128 -2.31 10.98 -6.83
N GLY A 129 -2.17 9.80 -7.46
CA GLY A 129 -2.55 8.51 -6.85
C GLY A 129 -1.78 8.24 -5.56
N ILE A 130 -2.43 7.65 -4.57
CA ILE A 130 -1.83 7.28 -3.29
C ILE A 130 -2.11 5.80 -3.06
N TYR A 131 -1.06 5.01 -2.92
CA TYR A 131 -1.17 3.55 -2.88
C TYR A 131 -0.47 2.98 -1.65
N THR A 132 -1.13 2.01 -1.02
CA THR A 132 -0.49 1.06 -0.11
C THR A 132 -0.47 -0.31 -0.79
N VAL A 133 0.70 -0.89 -1.00
CA VAL A 133 0.85 -2.27 -1.48
C VAL A 133 1.16 -3.16 -0.29
N ALA A 134 0.19 -4.01 0.06
CA ALA A 134 0.34 -4.98 1.13
C ALA A 134 0.85 -6.32 0.58
N VAL A 135 1.94 -6.83 1.15
CA VAL A 135 2.42 -8.20 0.92
C VAL A 135 1.68 -9.10 1.88
N THR A 136 0.90 -10.04 1.38
CA THR A 136 0.04 -10.93 2.16
C THR A 136 0.16 -12.38 1.69
N GLY A 137 -0.68 -13.29 2.16
CA GLY A 137 -0.66 -14.71 1.79
C GLY A 137 0.14 -15.60 2.74
N LEU A 138 0.22 -16.87 2.40
CA LEU A 138 0.91 -17.92 3.15
C LEU A 138 2.00 -18.56 2.29
N ALA A 139 3.07 -18.98 2.92
CA ALA A 139 4.20 -19.76 2.37
C ALA A 139 4.36 -19.78 0.83
N ASP A 140 3.68 -20.70 0.15
CA ASP A 140 3.80 -20.89 -1.29
C ASP A 140 2.80 -20.04 -2.12
N ALA A 141 1.98 -19.23 -1.45
CA ALA A 141 0.96 -18.37 -2.05
C ALA A 141 1.07 -16.92 -1.55
N ILE A 142 2.28 -16.37 -1.58
CA ILE A 142 2.49 -14.95 -1.29
C ILE A 142 1.91 -14.13 -2.44
N SER A 143 1.04 -13.20 -2.09
CA SER A 143 0.36 -12.27 -2.98
C SER A 143 0.58 -10.82 -2.57
N THR A 144 0.06 -9.90 -3.38
CA THR A 144 0.03 -8.48 -3.06
C THR A 144 -1.36 -7.93 -3.29
N LEU A 145 -1.85 -7.12 -2.35
CA LEU A 145 -3.06 -6.33 -2.50
C LEU A 145 -2.69 -4.85 -2.62
N THR A 146 -3.13 -4.22 -3.71
CA THR A 146 -2.99 -2.78 -3.89
C THR A 146 -4.22 -2.07 -3.33
N ILE A 147 -4.01 -1.17 -2.39
CA ILE A 147 -5.06 -0.40 -1.73
C ILE A 147 -4.84 1.07 -2.09
N GLU A 148 -5.76 1.65 -2.87
CA GLU A 148 -5.72 3.05 -3.26
C GLU A 148 -6.44 3.90 -2.21
N ASP A 149 -5.78 4.98 -1.74
CA ASP A 149 -6.38 5.93 -0.82
C ASP A 149 -7.35 6.85 -1.58
N SER A 150 -8.43 7.25 -0.90
CA SER A 150 -9.42 8.17 -1.49
C SER A 150 -8.90 9.61 -1.53
N HIS A 151 -9.12 10.30 -2.66
CA HIS A 151 -8.83 11.73 -2.84
C HIS A 151 -9.95 12.66 -2.35
N ARG A 152 -10.88 12.17 -1.52
CA ARG A 152 -11.99 12.98 -1.06
C ARG A 152 -11.56 14.11 -0.12
N TYR A 153 -12.34 15.19 -0.15
CA TYR A 153 -12.23 16.21 0.88
C TYR A 153 -12.53 15.64 2.27
N LEU A 154 -11.64 15.90 3.23
CA LEU A 154 -11.77 15.47 4.61
C LEU A 154 -12.33 16.63 5.46
N SER A 155 -13.59 16.54 5.86
CA SER A 155 -14.22 17.54 6.74
C SER A 155 -13.54 17.55 8.12
N PRO A 156 -13.17 18.71 8.66
CA PRO A 156 -12.51 18.83 9.97
C PRO A 156 -13.31 18.21 11.13
N ASN A 157 -14.63 18.17 11.01
CA ASN A 157 -15.55 17.68 12.03
C ASN A 157 -15.89 16.18 11.88
N ARG A 158 -15.24 15.46 10.98
CA ARG A 158 -15.47 14.05 10.71
C ARG A 158 -14.16 13.29 10.64
N ALA A 159 -14.19 12.03 11.06
CA ALA A 159 -13.15 11.05 10.80
C ALA A 159 -13.64 10.02 9.79
N TYR A 160 -12.74 9.53 8.98
CA TYR A 160 -13.03 8.56 7.91
C TYR A 160 -12.23 7.29 8.18
N ILE A 161 -12.89 6.15 8.17
CA ILE A 161 -12.26 4.86 8.46
C ILE A 161 -12.77 3.80 7.49
N ARG A 162 -11.88 2.95 7.01
CA ARG A 162 -12.23 1.76 6.23
C ARG A 162 -11.48 0.54 6.77
N PHE A 163 -11.88 -0.63 6.33
CA PHE A 163 -11.35 -1.91 6.80
C PHE A 163 -10.80 -2.71 5.63
N VAL A 164 -9.65 -3.34 5.84
CA VAL A 164 -8.98 -4.21 4.87
C VAL A 164 -8.59 -5.51 5.58
N GLN A 165 -9.07 -6.63 5.08
CA GLN A 165 -8.78 -7.94 5.65
C GLN A 165 -7.58 -8.55 4.92
N LEU A 166 -6.43 -8.66 5.63
CA LEU A 166 -5.16 -9.19 5.10
C LEU A 166 -4.72 -10.49 5.77
N SER A 167 -5.52 -11.06 6.64
CA SER A 167 -5.21 -12.35 7.26
C SER A 167 -5.71 -13.50 6.41
N PRO A 168 -4.84 -14.31 5.80
CA PRO A 168 -5.26 -15.39 4.89
C PRO A 168 -5.94 -16.59 5.61
N THR A 169 -5.83 -16.64 6.93
CA THR A 169 -6.41 -17.73 7.75
C THR A 169 -7.61 -17.31 8.58
N ALA A 170 -7.95 -16.02 8.56
CA ALA A 170 -9.11 -15.55 9.30
C ALA A 170 -10.40 -15.92 8.54
N PRO A 171 -11.47 -16.27 9.28
CA PRO A 171 -12.78 -16.44 8.69
C PRO A 171 -13.33 -15.08 8.22
N ALA A 172 -14.44 -15.11 7.49
CA ALA A 172 -15.25 -13.93 7.25
C ALA A 172 -15.65 -13.29 8.58
N MET A 173 -15.64 -11.96 8.63
CA MET A 173 -15.86 -11.24 9.88
C MET A 173 -16.80 -10.06 9.74
N ASP A 174 -17.61 -9.87 10.77
CA ASP A 174 -18.44 -8.71 10.94
C ASP A 174 -17.72 -7.65 11.76
N VAL A 175 -17.80 -6.40 11.31
CA VAL A 175 -17.18 -5.26 11.97
C VAL A 175 -18.21 -4.51 12.80
N TYR A 176 -17.93 -4.39 14.08
CA TYR A 176 -18.71 -3.61 15.04
C TYR A 176 -17.92 -2.35 15.43
N TRP A 177 -18.58 -1.21 15.32
CA TRP A 177 -18.07 0.10 15.72
C TRP A 177 -19.01 0.70 16.76
N ASP A 178 -18.51 0.94 17.97
CA ASP A 178 -19.32 1.34 19.13
C ASP A 178 -20.56 0.44 19.34
N ASP A 179 -20.31 -0.88 19.33
CA ASP A 179 -21.31 -1.94 19.49
C ASP A 179 -22.39 -2.01 18.38
N ARG A 180 -22.26 -1.22 17.32
CA ARG A 180 -23.13 -1.33 16.13
C ARG A 180 -22.41 -2.05 15.00
N MET A 181 -23.05 -3.01 14.38
CA MET A 181 -22.53 -3.63 13.18
C MET A 181 -22.55 -2.63 12.04
N VAL A 182 -21.37 -2.33 11.48
CA VAL A 182 -21.17 -1.36 10.40
C VAL A 182 -20.78 -2.01 9.08
N LEU A 183 -20.30 -3.23 9.12
CA LEU A 183 -19.96 -4.04 7.96
C LEU A 183 -20.15 -5.52 8.32
N SER A 184 -20.69 -6.28 7.39
CA SER A 184 -20.83 -7.73 7.52
C SER A 184 -19.99 -8.45 6.48
N ASP A 185 -19.55 -9.67 6.82
CA ASP A 185 -18.93 -10.62 5.90
C ASP A 185 -17.66 -10.09 5.20
N LEU A 186 -16.80 -9.38 5.93
CA LEU A 186 -15.50 -8.92 5.40
C LEU A 186 -14.55 -10.12 5.26
N ARG A 187 -14.18 -10.42 4.02
CA ARG A 187 -13.36 -11.59 3.66
C ARG A 187 -11.92 -11.21 3.34
N TYR A 188 -11.07 -12.22 3.25
CA TYR A 188 -9.67 -12.07 2.88
C TYR A 188 -9.50 -11.31 1.55
N GLU A 189 -8.57 -10.35 1.53
CA GLU A 189 -8.28 -9.41 0.43
C GLU A 189 -9.41 -8.43 0.09
N GLU A 190 -10.45 -8.34 0.91
CA GLU A 190 -11.51 -7.35 0.73
C GLU A 190 -11.18 -6.00 1.36
N ILE A 191 -11.61 -4.95 0.69
CA ILE A 191 -11.48 -3.55 1.09
C ILE A 191 -12.89 -2.96 1.23
N SER A 192 -13.23 -2.50 2.43
CA SER A 192 -14.54 -1.88 2.65
C SER A 192 -14.64 -0.48 2.05
N ARG A 193 -15.86 0.04 1.95
CA ARG A 193 -16.08 1.47 1.77
C ARG A 193 -15.70 2.22 3.05
N TYR A 194 -15.52 3.55 2.92
CA TYR A 194 -15.30 4.40 4.09
C TYR A 194 -16.55 4.56 4.93
N LEU A 195 -16.42 4.31 6.21
CA LEU A 195 -17.35 4.74 7.25
C LEU A 195 -16.96 6.17 7.67
N THR A 196 -17.94 7.05 7.80
CA THR A 196 -17.75 8.39 8.37
C THR A 196 -18.26 8.37 9.80
N THR A 197 -17.40 8.79 10.75
CA THR A 197 -17.74 8.81 12.17
C THR A 197 -17.36 10.15 12.81
N ALA A 198 -17.79 10.39 14.04
CA ALA A 198 -17.33 11.53 14.83
C ALA A 198 -15.84 11.36 15.19
N PRO A 199 -15.08 12.46 15.39
CA PRO A 199 -13.79 12.35 16.07
C PRO A 199 -14.00 11.93 17.53
N GLY A 200 -13.01 11.25 18.09
CA GLY A 200 -13.09 10.78 19.49
C GLY A 200 -12.56 9.37 19.67
N SER A 201 -12.90 8.79 20.81
CA SER A 201 -12.53 7.43 21.19
C SER A 201 -13.67 6.48 20.88
N HIS A 202 -13.37 5.41 20.16
CA HIS A 202 -14.33 4.43 19.69
C HIS A 202 -13.88 3.01 20.06
N ASN A 203 -14.83 2.06 20.08
CA ASN A 203 -14.55 0.66 20.30
C ASN A 203 -14.70 -0.10 18.98
N LEU A 204 -13.68 -0.86 18.62
CA LEU A 204 -13.69 -1.77 17.47
C LEU A 204 -13.79 -3.20 17.97
N LYS A 205 -14.76 -3.96 17.45
CA LYS A 205 -14.82 -5.41 17.62
C LYS A 205 -14.96 -6.07 16.25
N LEU A 206 -14.18 -7.11 16.02
CA LEU A 206 -14.28 -7.99 14.86
C LEU A 206 -14.85 -9.33 15.36
N ARG A 207 -15.95 -9.78 14.77
CA ARG A 207 -16.58 -11.05 15.11
C ARG A 207 -16.62 -11.96 13.90
N GLU A 208 -16.40 -13.24 14.12
CA GLU A 208 -16.62 -14.28 13.11
C GLU A 208 -18.10 -14.27 12.69
N THR A 209 -18.34 -14.12 11.38
CA THR A 209 -19.71 -13.94 10.86
C THR A 209 -20.62 -15.10 11.22
N ASP A 210 -20.16 -16.35 11.07
CA ASP A 210 -20.99 -17.55 11.27
C ASP A 210 -21.30 -17.85 12.75
N THR A 211 -20.34 -17.53 13.64
CA THR A 211 -20.45 -17.95 15.06
C THR A 211 -20.69 -16.78 16.01
N GLY A 212 -20.47 -15.55 15.56
CA GLY A 212 -20.50 -14.35 16.41
C GLY A 212 -19.35 -14.26 17.42
N LYS A 213 -18.40 -15.21 17.38
CA LYS A 213 -17.24 -15.23 18.28
C LYS A 213 -16.37 -13.99 18.06
N ILE A 214 -15.98 -13.31 19.14
CA ILE A 214 -15.04 -12.19 19.07
C ILE A 214 -13.66 -12.71 18.63
N LEU A 215 -13.17 -12.18 17.52
CA LEU A 215 -11.84 -12.44 16.96
C LEU A 215 -10.81 -11.42 17.42
N VAL A 216 -11.21 -10.14 17.43
CA VAL A 216 -10.39 -9.01 17.89
C VAL A 216 -11.29 -8.02 18.62
N GLU A 217 -10.82 -7.52 19.75
CA GLU A 217 -11.41 -6.38 20.43
C GLU A 217 -10.33 -5.34 20.67
N HIS A 218 -10.54 -4.13 20.15
CA HIS A 218 -9.63 -3.01 20.29
C HIS A 218 -10.41 -1.82 20.88
N PRO A 219 -10.40 -1.68 22.20
CA PRO A 219 -11.04 -0.55 22.86
C PRO A 219 -10.21 0.73 22.64
N LYS A 220 -10.89 1.87 22.63
CA LYS A 220 -10.26 3.20 22.61
C LYS A 220 -9.44 3.50 21.35
N VAL A 221 -10.00 3.19 20.16
CA VAL A 221 -9.47 3.69 18.89
C VAL A 221 -9.70 5.20 18.84
N ASN A 222 -8.63 6.00 18.95
CA ASN A 222 -8.73 7.45 18.96
C ASN A 222 -8.62 8.02 17.54
N LEU A 223 -9.70 8.61 17.04
CA LEU A 223 -9.76 9.23 15.73
C LEU A 223 -9.79 10.76 15.84
N LYS A 224 -8.99 11.43 14.99
CA LYS A 224 -8.98 12.89 14.88
C LYS A 224 -9.85 13.33 13.71
N GLY A 225 -10.50 14.49 13.84
CA GLY A 225 -11.27 15.09 12.75
C GLY A 225 -10.36 15.53 11.60
N GLY A 226 -10.91 15.51 10.38
CA GLY A 226 -10.16 15.81 9.16
C GLY A 226 -9.12 14.76 8.80
N LYS A 227 -9.26 13.53 9.30
CA LYS A 227 -8.30 12.45 9.08
C LYS A 227 -8.98 11.21 8.50
N ALA A 228 -8.23 10.50 7.65
CA ALA A 228 -8.62 9.20 7.10
C ALA A 228 -7.69 8.09 7.64
N TYR A 229 -8.29 6.97 7.95
CA TYR A 229 -7.64 5.81 8.55
C TYR A 229 -8.03 4.54 7.80
N THR A 230 -7.09 3.62 7.68
CA THR A 230 -7.37 2.25 7.25
C THR A 230 -7.05 1.29 8.39
N VAL A 231 -8.00 0.45 8.77
CA VAL A 231 -7.81 -0.67 9.69
C VAL A 231 -7.41 -1.89 8.87
N TYR A 232 -6.17 -2.32 9.01
CA TYR A 232 -5.70 -3.56 8.41
C TYR A 232 -5.81 -4.68 9.45
N VAL A 233 -6.57 -5.72 9.11
CA VAL A 233 -6.61 -6.95 9.91
C VAL A 233 -5.50 -7.87 9.42
N VAL A 234 -4.56 -8.18 10.30
CA VAL A 234 -3.35 -8.98 10.00
C VAL A 234 -3.22 -10.12 11.00
N GLY A 235 -2.28 -11.02 10.76
CA GLY A 235 -2.01 -12.14 11.66
C GLY A 235 -2.56 -13.45 11.13
N SER A 236 -2.50 -14.47 11.97
CA SER A 236 -3.02 -15.80 11.69
C SER A 236 -3.73 -16.35 12.93
N ARG A 237 -4.81 -17.06 12.74
CA ARG A 237 -5.47 -17.79 13.87
C ARG A 237 -4.58 -18.86 14.49
N ALA A 238 -3.61 -19.37 13.71
CA ALA A 238 -2.69 -20.39 14.19
C ALA A 238 -1.53 -19.82 15.01
N ASP A 239 -1.28 -18.50 14.91
CA ASP A 239 -0.18 -17.88 15.61
C ASP A 239 -0.53 -17.58 17.07
N ARG A 240 0.47 -17.62 17.93
CA ARG A 240 0.33 -17.28 19.36
C ARG A 240 -0.23 -15.87 19.57
N ALA A 241 0.13 -14.93 18.69
CA ALA A 241 -0.36 -13.54 18.76
C ALA A 241 -1.78 -13.39 18.22
N GLY A 242 -2.29 -14.37 17.45
CA GLY A 242 -3.62 -14.33 16.86
C GLY A 242 -3.79 -13.23 15.82
N LEU A 243 -5.04 -12.83 15.62
CA LEU A 243 -5.38 -11.70 14.74
C LEU A 243 -5.11 -10.38 15.46
N GLN A 244 -4.61 -9.41 14.70
CA GLN A 244 -4.29 -8.07 15.18
C GLN A 244 -4.80 -7.02 14.20
N VAL A 245 -4.86 -5.75 14.64
CA VAL A 245 -5.22 -4.62 13.79
C VAL A 245 -4.11 -3.57 13.78
N LEU A 246 -3.84 -3.04 12.58
CA LEU A 246 -2.98 -1.88 12.38
C LEU A 246 -3.87 -0.73 11.90
N ILE A 247 -3.74 0.46 12.50
CA ILE A 247 -4.63 1.61 12.20
C ILE A 247 -3.80 2.86 11.85
N PRO A 248 -3.05 2.85 10.74
CA PRO A 248 -2.30 4.02 10.32
C PRO A 248 -3.21 5.10 9.74
N LEU A 249 -2.70 6.33 9.70
CA LEU A 249 -3.21 7.38 8.85
C LEU A 249 -3.00 7.05 7.38
N GLU A 250 -3.93 7.46 6.52
CA GLU A 250 -3.76 7.45 5.09
C GLU A 250 -2.98 8.65 4.59
N GLY A 251 -2.31 8.49 3.43
CA GLY A 251 -1.48 9.51 2.83
C GLY A 251 -2.23 10.81 2.55
N VAL A 252 -3.49 10.74 2.11
CA VAL A 252 -4.36 11.92 1.87
C VAL A 252 -4.44 12.86 3.09
N THR A 253 -4.15 12.34 4.27
CA THR A 253 -4.22 13.08 5.54
C THR A 253 -3.06 14.05 5.76
N TYR A 254 -1.88 13.74 5.21
CA TYR A 254 -0.64 14.47 5.56
C TYR A 254 0.35 14.65 4.40
N LEU A 255 0.15 14.00 3.27
CA LEU A 255 0.99 14.23 2.09
C LEU A 255 0.69 15.60 1.49
N ASP A 256 1.73 16.28 1.04
CA ASP A 256 1.61 17.55 0.32
C ASP A 256 1.48 17.27 -1.18
N PHE A 257 0.35 17.69 -1.75
CA PHE A 257 0.04 17.55 -3.17
C PHE A 257 0.33 18.83 -3.96
N GLY A 258 1.12 19.75 -3.38
CA GLY A 258 1.52 20.99 -4.07
C GLY A 258 0.36 21.99 -4.17
N LYS A 259 -0.37 22.23 -3.08
CA LYS A 259 -1.37 23.29 -2.97
C LYS A 259 -0.72 24.65 -2.95
#